data_5c5950378ec5e13f8d5d8c8f8717f78d
#
_entry.id   5c5950378ec5e13f8d5d8c8f8717f78d
#
_cell.length_a   1.000
_cell.length_b   1.000
_cell.length_c   1.000
_cell.angle_alpha   90.00
_cell.angle_beta   90.00
_cell.angle_gamma   90.00
#
_symmetry.space_group_name_H-M   'P 1'
#
loop_
_entity.id
_entity.type
_entity.pdbx_description
1 polymer ?
#
loop_
_entity_poly.entity_id
_entity_poly.type
_entity_poly.pdbx_seq_one_letter_code
_entity_poly.pdbx_strand_id
1 'polypeptide(L)'
;MTNTTVLNKAADNIRILAASIVEKAKSGHPGGAMGGADFVNTLFAEFLVYDPSDPKWINRDRFFLDPGHMSPMLYSVLALTGKFTLDELKQFRQWGSPTPGHPEVDVMRGIENTSGPLGQGHTMAVGAAIAERFLVARFGDWMAHKTYAFISDGGIQEEISQGAGRIAGYLGLSLIHISEPTRLQLIS
;
A
#
# COMPACT_ATOMS: atom_id res chain seq x y z
N MET A 1 -21.65 8.86 -6.79
CA MET A 1 -21.27 7.53 -7.35
C MET A 1 -20.14 7.76 -8.31
N THR A 2 -18.98 7.14 -8.06
CA THR A 2 -17.82 7.26 -8.93
C THR A 2 -18.13 6.56 -10.27
N ASN A 3 -17.74 7.18 -11.37
CA ASN A 3 -17.99 6.63 -12.71
C ASN A 3 -17.12 5.37 -12.93
N THR A 4 -17.74 4.20 -13.03
CA THR A 4 -17.06 2.91 -13.25
C THR A 4 -16.07 2.95 -14.41
N THR A 5 -16.41 3.67 -15.50
CA THR A 5 -15.50 3.84 -16.65
C THR A 5 -14.21 4.57 -16.25
N VAL A 6 -14.29 5.59 -15.40
CA VAL A 6 -13.11 6.33 -14.92
C VAL A 6 -12.27 5.44 -14.00
N LEU A 7 -12.90 4.69 -13.09
CA LEU A 7 -12.19 3.74 -12.21
C LEU A 7 -11.44 2.68 -13.01
N ASN A 8 -12.10 2.06 -14.00
CA ASN A 8 -11.45 1.06 -14.84
C ASN A 8 -10.26 1.65 -15.61
N LYS A 9 -10.43 2.85 -16.17
CA LYS A 9 -9.33 3.54 -16.87
C LYS A 9 -8.17 3.88 -15.94
N ALA A 10 -8.44 4.26 -14.70
CA ALA A 10 -7.40 4.52 -13.71
C ALA A 10 -6.65 3.24 -13.33
N ALA A 11 -7.36 2.14 -13.09
CA ALA A 11 -6.75 0.83 -12.84
C ALA A 11 -5.88 0.36 -14.01
N ASP A 12 -6.35 0.54 -15.25
CA ASP A 12 -5.56 0.21 -16.45
C ASP A 12 -4.30 1.07 -16.55
N ASN A 13 -4.38 2.35 -16.22
CA ASN A 13 -3.19 3.21 -16.17
C ASN A 13 -2.19 2.73 -15.10
N ILE A 14 -2.64 2.35 -13.90
CA ILE A 14 -1.78 1.78 -12.87
C ILE A 14 -1.07 0.53 -13.40
N ARG A 15 -1.80 -0.37 -14.08
CA ARG A 15 -1.27 -1.60 -14.68
C ARG A 15 -0.18 -1.31 -15.70
N ILE A 16 -0.48 -0.40 -16.62
CA ILE A 16 0.44 -0.02 -17.70
C ILE A 16 1.68 0.67 -17.13
N LEU A 17 1.52 1.60 -16.19
CA LEU A 17 2.64 2.29 -15.54
C LEU A 17 3.54 1.28 -14.81
N ALA A 18 2.95 0.40 -13.99
CA ALA A 18 3.68 -0.61 -13.25
C ALA A 18 4.52 -1.53 -14.17
N ALA A 19 3.90 -2.03 -15.25
CA ALA A 19 4.60 -2.84 -16.24
C ALA A 19 5.72 -2.05 -16.95
N SER A 20 5.43 -0.81 -17.35
CA SER A 20 6.36 0.03 -18.12
C SER A 20 7.61 0.42 -17.33
N ILE A 21 7.47 0.76 -16.03
CA ILE A 21 8.63 1.13 -15.21
C ILE A 21 9.53 -0.08 -14.90
N VAL A 22 8.93 -1.27 -14.70
CA VAL A 22 9.67 -2.52 -14.54
C VAL A 22 10.41 -2.87 -15.83
N GLU A 23 9.72 -2.79 -16.97
CA GLU A 23 10.34 -3.03 -18.28
C GLU A 23 11.47 -2.05 -18.56
N LYS A 24 11.29 -0.76 -18.29
CA LYS A 24 12.33 0.24 -18.47
C LYS A 24 13.55 -0.03 -17.60
N ALA A 25 13.35 -0.42 -16.34
CA ALA A 25 14.43 -0.73 -15.41
C ALA A 25 15.11 -2.08 -15.71
N LYS A 26 14.49 -2.92 -16.55
CA LYS A 26 14.92 -4.32 -16.79
C LYS A 26 15.07 -5.11 -15.48
N SER A 27 14.36 -4.70 -14.45
CA SER A 27 14.45 -5.27 -13.10
C SER A 27 13.20 -4.93 -12.30
N GLY A 28 12.65 -5.90 -11.57
CA GLY A 28 11.47 -5.71 -10.73
C GLY A 28 10.46 -6.84 -10.86
N HIS A 29 9.30 -6.63 -10.23
CA HIS A 29 8.24 -7.64 -10.12
C HIS A 29 6.94 -7.07 -10.70
N PRO A 30 6.58 -7.39 -11.95
CA PRO A 30 5.37 -6.82 -12.57
C PRO A 30 4.08 -7.52 -12.13
N GLY A 31 4.14 -8.81 -11.75
CA GLY A 31 2.96 -9.66 -11.53
C GLY A 31 1.98 -9.12 -10.50
N GLY A 32 2.40 -9.04 -9.23
CA GLY A 32 1.57 -8.52 -8.15
C GLY A 32 1.19 -7.05 -8.35
N ALA A 33 2.13 -6.24 -8.88
CA ALA A 33 1.87 -4.84 -9.15
C ALA A 33 0.76 -4.61 -10.19
N MET A 34 0.66 -5.46 -11.19
CA MET A 34 -0.42 -5.42 -12.18
C MET A 34 -1.71 -6.04 -11.62
N GLY A 35 -1.59 -7.15 -10.88
CA GLY A 35 -2.73 -7.87 -10.30
C GLY A 35 -3.48 -7.06 -9.25
N GLY A 36 -2.78 -6.26 -8.46
CA GLY A 36 -3.37 -5.40 -7.42
C GLY A 36 -3.96 -4.07 -7.92
N ALA A 37 -3.86 -3.76 -9.22
CA ALA A 37 -4.20 -2.44 -9.74
C ALA A 37 -5.67 -2.03 -9.51
N ASP A 38 -6.63 -2.92 -9.77
CA ASP A 38 -8.06 -2.64 -9.55
C ASP A 38 -8.32 -2.39 -8.07
N PHE A 39 -7.71 -3.23 -7.23
CA PHE A 39 -7.89 -3.14 -5.79
C PHE A 39 -7.34 -1.82 -5.24
N VAL A 40 -6.06 -1.50 -5.51
CA VAL A 40 -5.44 -0.28 -4.97
C VAL A 40 -6.14 0.97 -5.49
N ASN A 41 -6.58 0.97 -6.77
CA ASN A 41 -7.35 2.06 -7.33
C ASN A 41 -8.68 2.27 -6.59
N THR A 42 -9.43 1.19 -6.37
CA THR A 42 -10.70 1.25 -5.65
C THR A 42 -10.49 1.70 -4.20
N LEU A 43 -9.46 1.17 -3.53
CA LEU A 43 -9.12 1.59 -2.17
C LEU A 43 -8.86 3.09 -2.08
N PHE A 44 -7.99 3.63 -2.95
CA PHE A 44 -7.62 5.04 -2.94
C PHE A 44 -8.74 5.98 -3.40
N ALA A 45 -9.61 5.51 -4.31
CA ALA A 45 -10.68 6.33 -4.87
C ALA A 45 -11.95 6.37 -4.01
N GLU A 46 -12.26 5.30 -3.25
CA GLU A 46 -13.57 5.16 -2.60
C GLU A 46 -13.53 4.87 -1.10
N PHE A 47 -12.43 4.34 -0.58
CA PHE A 47 -12.40 3.87 0.81
C PHE A 47 -11.39 4.62 1.69
N LEU A 48 -10.22 4.94 1.17
CA LEU A 48 -9.15 5.59 1.93
C LEU A 48 -9.47 7.06 2.13
N VAL A 49 -9.63 7.47 3.38
CA VAL A 49 -9.85 8.87 3.74
C VAL A 49 -8.51 9.59 3.90
N TYR A 50 -8.16 10.37 2.91
CA TYR A 50 -6.89 11.09 2.88
C TYR A 50 -7.01 12.36 2.05
N ASP A 51 -6.07 13.31 2.24
CA ASP A 51 -5.94 14.50 1.41
C ASP A 51 -4.54 14.54 0.76
N PRO A 52 -4.45 14.39 -0.57
CA PRO A 52 -3.17 14.49 -1.24
C PRO A 52 -2.46 15.84 -1.05
N SER A 53 -3.20 16.93 -0.79
CA SER A 53 -2.64 18.25 -0.56
C SER A 53 -2.12 18.44 0.89
N ASP A 54 -2.66 17.67 1.85
CA ASP A 54 -2.23 17.65 3.24
C ASP A 54 -1.83 16.23 3.70
N PRO A 55 -0.69 15.73 3.27
CA PRO A 55 -0.24 14.37 3.60
C PRO A 55 0.09 14.17 5.07
N LYS A 56 0.13 15.23 5.86
CA LYS A 56 0.35 15.18 7.31
C LYS A 56 -0.93 15.30 8.13
N TRP A 57 -2.08 15.41 7.47
CA TRP A 57 -3.35 15.45 8.17
C TRP A 57 -3.45 14.30 9.19
N ILE A 58 -3.66 14.65 10.47
CA ILE A 58 -3.51 13.70 11.57
C ILE A 58 -4.56 12.57 11.50
N ASN A 59 -5.76 12.89 11.03
CA ASN A 59 -6.88 11.94 10.98
C ASN A 59 -7.01 11.21 9.63
N ARG A 60 -6.01 11.34 8.74
CA ARG A 60 -6.00 10.54 7.54
C ARG A 60 -5.91 9.06 7.84
N ASP A 61 -6.54 8.25 7.03
CA ASP A 61 -6.30 6.81 7.02
C ASP A 61 -4.85 6.50 6.62
N ARG A 62 -4.36 5.33 6.99
CA ARG A 62 -2.98 4.91 6.72
C ARG A 62 -2.96 3.63 5.92
N PHE A 63 -2.16 3.62 4.86
CA PHE A 63 -1.98 2.47 3.99
C PHE A 63 -0.56 1.93 4.06
N PHE A 64 -0.42 0.69 4.51
CA PHE A 64 0.86 -0.01 4.63
C PHE A 64 0.99 -1.07 3.53
N LEU A 65 2.07 -1.00 2.78
CA LEU A 65 2.43 -2.00 1.77
C LEU A 65 3.45 -2.96 2.38
N ASP A 66 3.05 -4.20 2.69
CA ASP A 66 3.97 -5.23 3.18
C ASP A 66 4.85 -5.80 2.05
N PRO A 67 4.29 -6.24 0.91
CA PRO A 67 5.11 -6.75 -0.19
C PRO A 67 5.81 -5.60 -0.94
N GLY A 68 6.94 -5.15 -0.41
CA GLY A 68 7.68 -4.01 -0.96
C GLY A 68 8.06 -4.17 -2.44
N HIS A 69 8.18 -5.41 -2.93
CA HIS A 69 8.40 -5.70 -4.35
C HIS A 69 7.22 -5.27 -5.26
N MET A 70 6.04 -5.00 -4.68
CA MET A 70 4.89 -4.41 -5.39
C MET A 70 4.96 -2.88 -5.45
N SER A 71 6.07 -2.27 -5.11
CA SER A 71 6.30 -0.82 -5.21
C SER A 71 5.86 -0.19 -6.53
N PRO A 72 5.96 -0.84 -7.72
CA PRO A 72 5.44 -0.27 -8.95
C PRO A 72 3.93 0.05 -8.89
N MET A 73 3.13 -0.77 -8.20
CA MET A 73 1.71 -0.49 -7.97
C MET A 73 1.53 0.77 -7.11
N LEU A 74 2.25 0.84 -5.99
CA LEU A 74 2.16 1.97 -5.07
C LEU A 74 2.59 3.28 -5.73
N TYR A 75 3.73 3.29 -6.42
CA TYR A 75 4.18 4.50 -7.11
C TYR A 75 3.23 4.92 -8.23
N SER A 76 2.61 3.96 -8.93
CA SER A 76 1.65 4.25 -9.98
C SER A 76 0.36 4.89 -9.44
N VAL A 77 -0.23 4.35 -8.37
CA VAL A 77 -1.41 4.99 -7.78
C VAL A 77 -1.08 6.35 -7.18
N LEU A 78 0.07 6.50 -6.53
CA LEU A 78 0.52 7.79 -6.00
C LEU A 78 0.83 8.81 -7.09
N ALA A 79 1.26 8.37 -8.28
CA ALA A 79 1.40 9.27 -9.43
C ALA A 79 0.03 9.79 -9.91
N LEU A 80 -1.02 8.98 -9.89
CA LEU A 80 -2.38 9.43 -10.22
C LEU A 80 -2.91 10.45 -9.20
N THR A 81 -2.42 10.44 -7.96
CA THR A 81 -2.74 11.45 -6.94
C THR A 81 -1.82 12.68 -6.99
N GLY A 82 -0.91 12.74 -7.97
CA GLY A 82 0.02 13.87 -8.15
C GLY A 82 1.26 13.84 -7.26
N LYS A 83 1.55 12.71 -6.57
CA LYS A 83 2.70 12.59 -5.66
C LYS A 83 4.00 12.21 -6.36
N PHE A 84 3.91 11.63 -7.54
CA PHE A 84 5.04 11.31 -8.40
C PHE A 84 4.79 11.81 -9.81
N THR A 85 5.83 12.28 -10.45
CA THR A 85 5.82 12.61 -11.88
C THR A 85 6.16 11.37 -12.71
N LEU A 86 5.79 11.38 -13.98
CA LEU A 86 6.17 10.30 -14.91
C LEU A 86 7.69 10.17 -15.05
N ASP A 87 8.43 11.28 -14.94
CA ASP A 87 9.89 11.25 -15.06
C ASP A 87 10.54 10.62 -13.82
N GLU A 88 9.99 10.83 -12.63
CA GLU A 88 10.41 10.11 -11.43
C GLU A 88 10.10 8.61 -11.53
N LEU A 89 8.93 8.24 -12.06
CA LEU A 89 8.60 6.82 -12.31
C LEU A 89 9.58 6.15 -13.27
N LYS A 90 10.02 6.86 -14.32
CA LYS A 90 11.03 6.38 -15.28
C LYS A 90 12.40 6.10 -14.63
N GLN A 91 12.66 6.63 -13.43
CA GLN A 91 13.87 6.40 -12.65
C GLN A 91 13.75 5.21 -11.68
N PHE A 92 12.71 4.40 -11.80
CA PHE A 92 12.50 3.23 -10.96
C PHE A 92 13.76 2.37 -10.86
N ARG A 93 14.18 2.05 -9.62
CA ARG A 93 15.40 1.28 -9.30
C ARG A 93 16.72 1.93 -9.74
N GLN A 94 16.72 3.20 -10.11
CA GLN A 94 17.98 3.89 -10.37
C GLN A 94 18.56 4.45 -9.06
N TRP A 95 19.88 4.51 -8.98
CA TRP A 95 20.55 5.06 -7.79
C TRP A 95 20.13 6.52 -7.53
N GLY A 96 19.79 6.82 -6.28
CA GLY A 96 19.34 8.16 -5.88
C GLY A 96 17.93 8.55 -6.34
N SER A 97 17.19 7.62 -6.96
CA SER A 97 15.82 7.85 -7.39
C SER A 97 14.85 7.89 -6.22
N PRO A 98 13.78 8.69 -6.28
CA PRO A 98 12.69 8.66 -5.29
C PRO A 98 11.78 7.42 -5.44
N THR A 99 12.05 6.55 -6.41
CA THR A 99 11.30 5.32 -6.69
C THR A 99 12.20 4.08 -6.60
N PRO A 100 12.79 3.78 -5.41
CA PRO A 100 13.59 2.58 -5.22
C PRO A 100 12.76 1.30 -5.43
N GLY A 101 13.44 0.17 -5.59
CA GLY A 101 12.78 -1.13 -5.85
C GLY A 101 11.85 -1.60 -4.74
N HIS A 102 12.12 -1.19 -3.51
CA HIS A 102 11.25 -1.34 -2.34
C HIS A 102 11.02 0.05 -1.75
N PRO A 103 9.80 0.42 -1.37
CA PRO A 103 9.52 1.79 -0.92
C PRO A 103 10.23 2.09 0.40
N GLU A 104 10.69 3.31 0.53
CA GLU A 104 11.12 3.88 1.81
C GLU A 104 10.06 4.85 2.31
N VAL A 105 9.94 4.97 3.62
CA VAL A 105 8.97 5.86 4.24
C VAL A 105 9.14 7.30 3.72
N ASP A 106 8.08 7.85 3.16
CA ASP A 106 7.99 9.22 2.71
C ASP A 106 6.53 9.70 2.84
N VAL A 107 6.18 10.14 4.03
CA VAL A 107 4.82 10.58 4.35
C VAL A 107 4.37 11.74 3.44
N MET A 108 5.32 12.59 2.99
CA MET A 108 5.00 13.71 2.09
C MET A 108 4.52 13.23 0.72
N ARG A 109 4.93 12.04 0.32
CA ARG A 109 4.49 11.38 -0.92
C ARG A 109 3.40 10.33 -0.69
N GLY A 110 2.97 10.11 0.55
CA GLY A 110 1.92 9.13 0.90
C GLY A 110 2.44 7.71 1.11
N ILE A 111 3.73 7.55 1.44
CA ILE A 111 4.33 6.25 1.75
C ILE A 111 4.52 6.16 3.27
N GLU A 112 3.72 5.32 3.91
CA GLU A 112 3.66 5.22 5.38
C GLU A 112 4.77 4.35 5.98
N ASN A 113 5.36 3.44 5.21
CA ASN A 113 6.38 2.52 5.73
C ASN A 113 7.47 2.20 4.72
N THR A 114 8.67 2.01 5.23
CA THR A 114 9.72 1.29 4.51
C THR A 114 9.36 -0.18 4.48
N SER A 115 9.39 -0.80 3.30
CA SER A 115 9.14 -2.23 3.16
C SER A 115 10.22 -2.89 2.30
N GLY A 116 10.24 -4.23 2.33
CA GLY A 116 11.24 -5.05 1.68
C GLY A 116 11.20 -6.44 2.28
N PRO A 117 11.66 -6.61 3.52
CA PRO A 117 11.44 -7.88 4.24
C PRO A 117 9.94 -8.10 4.48
N LEU A 118 9.42 -9.24 4.01
CA LEU A 118 8.02 -9.62 4.16
C LEU A 118 7.62 -9.74 5.64
N GLY A 119 6.38 -9.40 5.95
CA GLY A 119 5.81 -9.43 7.31
C GLY A 119 6.07 -8.14 8.11
N GLN A 120 7.10 -7.37 7.79
CA GLN A 120 7.41 -6.15 8.54
C GLN A 120 6.37 -5.05 8.33
N GLY A 121 5.90 -4.84 7.09
CA GLY A 121 4.86 -3.87 6.78
C GLY A 121 3.56 -4.16 7.52
N HIS A 122 3.18 -5.44 7.58
CA HIS A 122 2.02 -5.89 8.37
C HIS A 122 2.21 -5.59 9.87
N THR A 123 3.38 -5.88 10.41
CA THR A 123 3.69 -5.60 11.82
C THR A 123 3.64 -4.10 12.13
N MET A 124 4.15 -3.26 11.23
CA MET A 124 4.07 -1.80 11.34
C MET A 124 2.61 -1.31 11.31
N ALA A 125 1.77 -1.89 10.44
CA ALA A 125 0.35 -1.57 10.38
C ALA A 125 -0.38 -1.92 11.68
N VAL A 126 -0.08 -3.08 12.28
CA VAL A 126 -0.61 -3.46 13.61
C VAL A 126 -0.18 -2.45 14.67
N GLY A 127 1.08 -2.03 14.67
CA GLY A 127 1.59 -0.98 15.55
C GLY A 127 0.85 0.35 15.39
N ALA A 128 0.57 0.76 14.14
CA ALA A 128 -0.20 1.97 13.85
C ALA A 128 -1.65 1.87 14.36
N ALA A 129 -2.30 0.71 14.20
CA ALA A 129 -3.66 0.49 14.72
C ALA A 129 -3.72 0.47 16.26
N ILE A 130 -2.66 -0.01 16.92
CA ILE A 130 -2.54 0.10 18.39
C ILE A 130 -2.38 1.58 18.80
N ALA A 131 -1.56 2.34 18.07
CA ALA A 131 -1.37 3.76 18.33
C ALA A 131 -2.64 4.57 18.12
N GLU A 132 -3.40 4.29 17.06
CA GLU A 132 -4.73 4.89 16.81
C GLU A 132 -5.65 4.66 18.03
N ARG A 133 -5.79 3.42 18.48
CA ARG A 133 -6.64 3.08 19.62
C ARG A 133 -6.19 3.79 20.92
N PHE A 134 -4.90 3.93 21.13
CA PHE A 134 -4.35 4.71 22.23
C PHE A 134 -4.73 6.19 22.15
N LEU A 135 -4.62 6.78 20.94
CA LEU A 135 -4.96 8.17 20.70
C LEU A 135 -6.44 8.43 20.91
N VAL A 136 -7.32 7.55 20.41
CA VAL A 136 -8.77 7.62 20.62
C VAL A 136 -9.11 7.54 22.11
N ALA A 137 -8.53 6.59 22.82
CA ALA A 137 -8.78 6.44 24.26
C ALA A 137 -8.33 7.64 25.10
N ARG A 138 -7.27 8.34 24.65
CA ARG A 138 -6.70 9.47 25.36
C ARG A 138 -7.29 10.82 24.98
N PHE A 139 -7.64 11.01 23.72
CA PHE A 139 -8.03 12.31 23.18
C PHE A 139 -9.46 12.36 22.64
N GLY A 140 -10.12 11.21 22.52
CA GLY A 140 -11.50 11.07 22.06
C GLY A 140 -11.63 10.62 20.61
N ASP A 141 -12.88 10.31 20.23
CA ASP A 141 -13.24 9.66 18.96
C ASP A 141 -12.85 10.48 17.69
N TRP A 142 -12.61 11.77 17.84
CA TRP A 142 -12.16 12.61 16.74
C TRP A 142 -10.78 12.23 16.19
N MET A 143 -10.01 11.45 16.97
CA MET A 143 -8.71 10.89 16.54
C MET A 143 -8.83 9.59 15.73
N ALA A 144 -10.05 9.03 15.63
CA ALA A 144 -10.25 7.76 14.95
C ALA A 144 -9.93 7.84 13.45
N HIS A 145 -9.20 6.86 12.97
CA HIS A 145 -8.87 6.67 11.55
C HIS A 145 -8.64 5.18 11.28
N LYS A 146 -8.69 4.78 10.03
CA LYS A 146 -8.48 3.39 9.65
C LYS A 146 -7.03 3.13 9.28
N THR A 147 -6.60 1.90 9.53
CA THR A 147 -5.33 1.38 9.04
C THR A 147 -5.61 0.25 8.06
N TYR A 148 -4.96 0.29 6.90
CA TYR A 148 -5.05 -0.71 5.85
C TYR A 148 -3.69 -1.34 5.64
N ALA A 149 -3.63 -2.67 5.60
CA ALA A 149 -2.42 -3.42 5.31
C ALA A 149 -2.62 -4.30 4.08
N PHE A 150 -1.84 -4.06 3.03
CA PHE A 150 -1.76 -4.94 1.89
C PHE A 150 -0.67 -5.98 2.14
N ILE A 151 -1.04 -7.26 2.14
CA ILE A 151 -0.17 -8.38 2.53
C ILE A 151 -0.13 -9.39 1.39
N SER A 152 1.05 -9.94 1.10
CA SER A 152 1.18 -11.05 0.16
C SER A 152 0.99 -12.41 0.86
N ASP A 153 0.81 -13.45 0.04
CA ASP A 153 0.80 -14.83 0.50
C ASP A 153 2.10 -15.21 1.23
N GLY A 154 3.25 -14.78 0.70
CA GLY A 154 4.54 -14.92 1.37
C GLY A 154 4.61 -14.12 2.67
N GLY A 155 4.07 -12.89 2.67
CA GLY A 155 4.04 -12.02 3.85
C GLY A 155 3.24 -12.62 5.01
N ILE A 156 2.09 -13.24 4.74
CA ILE A 156 1.28 -13.86 5.79
C ILE A 156 1.92 -15.14 6.35
N GLN A 157 2.83 -15.78 5.63
CA GLN A 157 3.54 -16.97 6.10
C GLN A 157 4.69 -16.64 7.05
N GLU A 158 5.16 -15.38 7.04
CA GLU A 158 6.19 -14.94 7.98
C GLU A 158 5.70 -15.01 9.44
N GLU A 159 6.50 -15.58 10.32
CA GLU A 159 6.13 -15.77 11.72
C GLU A 159 5.82 -14.45 12.43
N ILE A 160 6.57 -13.40 12.12
CA ILE A 160 6.33 -12.04 12.64
C ILE A 160 4.95 -11.51 12.24
N SER A 161 4.54 -11.77 11.00
CA SER A 161 3.23 -11.39 10.47
C SER A 161 2.10 -12.13 11.19
N GLN A 162 2.25 -13.44 11.36
CA GLN A 162 1.28 -14.26 12.09
C GLN A 162 1.18 -13.86 13.57
N GLY A 163 2.32 -13.55 14.20
CA GLY A 163 2.36 -13.03 15.57
C GLY A 163 1.61 -11.70 15.68
N ALA A 164 1.88 -10.77 14.78
CA ALA A 164 1.20 -9.48 14.73
C ALA A 164 -0.31 -9.63 14.50
N GLY A 165 -0.72 -10.50 13.57
CA GLY A 165 -2.13 -10.81 13.30
C GLY A 165 -2.87 -11.37 14.51
N ARG A 166 -2.23 -12.26 15.26
CA ARG A 166 -2.80 -12.79 16.53
C ARG A 166 -2.98 -11.69 17.57
N ILE A 167 -2.01 -10.76 17.69
CA ILE A 167 -2.12 -9.61 18.59
C ILE A 167 -3.27 -8.69 18.15
N ALA A 168 -3.36 -8.39 16.87
CA ALA A 168 -4.44 -7.58 16.32
C ALA A 168 -5.83 -8.18 16.61
N GLY A 169 -5.98 -9.48 16.42
CA GLY A 169 -7.21 -10.21 16.73
C GLY A 169 -7.53 -10.23 18.22
N TYR A 170 -6.54 -10.48 19.08
CA TYR A 170 -6.70 -10.46 20.53
C TYR A 170 -7.14 -9.09 21.05
N LEU A 171 -6.55 -8.03 20.52
CA LEU A 171 -6.89 -6.66 20.89
C LEU A 171 -8.17 -6.15 20.22
N GLY A 172 -8.73 -6.82 19.22
CA GLY A 172 -9.89 -6.37 18.48
C GLY A 172 -9.63 -5.04 17.77
N LEU A 173 -8.49 -4.93 17.05
CA LEU A 173 -8.11 -3.69 16.36
C LEU A 173 -8.93 -3.48 15.09
N SER A 174 -9.21 -2.21 14.76
CA SER A 174 -9.83 -1.81 13.49
C SER A 174 -8.80 -1.74 12.37
N LEU A 175 -8.17 -2.88 12.09
CA LEU A 175 -7.19 -3.03 11.03
C LEU A 175 -7.79 -3.83 9.87
N ILE A 176 -7.74 -3.28 8.67
CA ILE A 176 -8.24 -3.93 7.46
C ILE A 176 -7.08 -4.61 6.74
N HIS A 177 -7.08 -5.95 6.78
CA HIS A 177 -6.12 -6.77 6.07
C HIS A 177 -6.58 -7.04 4.65
N ILE A 178 -5.67 -6.90 3.71
CA ILE A 178 -5.90 -7.15 2.29
C ILE A 178 -4.79 -8.09 1.84
N SER A 179 -5.17 -9.27 1.37
CA SER A 179 -4.23 -10.23 0.79
C SER A 179 -4.27 -10.18 -0.73
N GLU A 180 -3.14 -10.44 -1.36
CA GLU A 180 -3.10 -10.69 -2.80
C GLU A 180 -4.07 -11.82 -3.17
N PRO A 181 -4.76 -11.72 -4.31
CA PRO A 181 -5.54 -12.84 -4.80
C PRO A 181 -4.59 -14.02 -5.02
N THR A 182 -4.82 -15.10 -4.29
CA THR A 182 -4.07 -16.35 -4.41
C THR A 182 -4.08 -16.76 -5.87
N ARG A 183 -2.92 -16.99 -6.47
CA ARG A 183 -2.87 -17.70 -7.76
C ARG A 183 -3.60 -19.00 -7.55
N LEU A 184 -4.65 -19.24 -8.32
CA LEU A 184 -5.21 -20.57 -8.48
C LEU A 184 -4.05 -21.46 -8.95
N GLN A 185 -3.43 -22.21 -8.04
CA GLN A 185 -2.59 -23.30 -8.42
C GLN A 185 -3.51 -24.26 -9.14
N LEU A 186 -3.30 -24.39 -10.45
CA LEU A 186 -3.86 -25.50 -11.19
C LEU A 186 -3.31 -26.76 -10.50
N ILE A 187 -4.15 -27.42 -9.72
CA ILE A 187 -3.87 -28.77 -9.23
C ILE A 187 -3.85 -29.64 -10.46
N SER A 188 -2.67 -29.96 -10.92
CA SER A 188 -2.42 -30.96 -11.95
C SER A 188 -2.63 -32.36 -11.40
#